data_b68253c85bc3ad6deb47224bdd4207f7
#
_entry.id   b68253c85bc3ad6deb47224bdd4207f7
#
_cell.length_a   1.000
_cell.length_b   1.000
_cell.length_c   1.000
_cell.angle_alpha   90.00
_cell.angle_beta   90.00
_cell.angle_gamma   90.00
#
_symmetry.space_group_name_H-M   'P 1'
#
loop_
_entity.id
_entity.type
_entity.pdbx_description
1 polymer ?
#
loop_
_entity_poly.entity_id
_entity_poly.type
_entity_poly.pdbx_seq_one_letter_code
_entity_poly.pdbx_strand_id
1 'polypeptide(L)'
;MKIVINGIGIAGPALGYWLTIAGHAVLLVEEAPRLRAGGYIIDFWGIGYDIAEEMGLIGEIRRLGYQVRELRFVGRDGRKRGGFDVTVFGRMTHDRFTSVPRSDVSATIYRAIEGKVVAIFGDSVAGMDEQEQGWRVTFDQA
;
A
#
# COMPACT_ATOMS: atom_id res chain seq x y z
N MET A 1 7.84 -22.16 0.99
CA MET A 1 6.67 -22.33 1.88
C MET A 1 5.43 -21.84 1.15
N LYS A 2 4.22 -22.24 1.58
CA LYS A 2 2.95 -21.59 1.20
C LYS A 2 2.57 -20.62 2.32
N ILE A 3 2.22 -19.40 1.97
CA ILE A 3 1.95 -18.32 2.94
C ILE A 3 0.61 -17.67 2.58
N VAL A 4 -0.27 -17.54 3.57
CA VAL A 4 -1.54 -16.79 3.43
C VAL A 4 -1.37 -15.43 4.07
N ILE A 5 -1.78 -14.39 3.37
CA ILE A 5 -1.78 -13.00 3.83
C ILE A 5 -3.21 -12.47 3.75
N ASN A 6 -3.78 -12.06 4.86
CA ASN A 6 -5.12 -11.47 4.92
C ASN A 6 -5.04 -9.96 4.77
N GLY A 7 -5.64 -9.44 3.70
CA GLY A 7 -5.72 -8.03 3.32
C GLY A 7 -4.87 -7.66 2.10
N ILE A 8 -5.52 -7.08 1.08
CA ILE A 8 -4.88 -6.55 -0.14
C ILE A 8 -4.86 -5.00 -0.08
N GLY A 9 -4.42 -4.46 1.06
CA GLY A 9 -4.08 -3.05 1.20
C GLY A 9 -2.64 -2.77 0.70
N ILE A 10 -1.91 -1.88 1.38
CA ILE A 10 -0.51 -1.60 1.05
C ILE A 10 0.41 -2.71 1.58
N ALA A 11 0.24 -3.08 2.85
CA ALA A 11 1.17 -3.97 3.54
C ALA A 11 1.13 -5.41 3.00
N GLY A 12 -0.06 -5.96 2.72
CA GLY A 12 -0.21 -7.33 2.22
C GLY A 12 0.51 -7.54 0.88
N PRO A 13 0.22 -6.76 -0.16
CA PRO A 13 0.93 -6.84 -1.42
C PRO A 13 2.43 -6.55 -1.31
N ALA A 14 2.85 -5.61 -0.46
CA ALA A 14 4.27 -5.33 -0.24
C ALA A 14 5.00 -6.54 0.36
N LEU A 15 4.42 -7.18 1.38
CA LEU A 15 4.93 -8.42 1.94
C LEU A 15 4.93 -9.55 0.89
N GLY A 16 3.82 -9.68 0.14
CA GLY A 16 3.68 -10.66 -0.94
C GLY A 16 4.76 -10.51 -2.02
N TYR A 17 5.13 -9.27 -2.36
CA TYR A 17 6.20 -8.97 -3.31
C TYR A 17 7.54 -9.60 -2.87
N TRP A 18 7.97 -9.31 -1.64
CA TRP A 18 9.25 -9.80 -1.11
C TRP A 18 9.25 -11.31 -0.89
N LEU A 19 8.13 -11.87 -0.42
CA LEU A 19 7.99 -13.31 -0.26
C LEU A 19 8.05 -14.07 -1.59
N THR A 20 7.46 -13.49 -2.64
CA THR A 20 7.51 -14.06 -4.00
C THR A 20 8.94 -14.05 -4.55
N ILE A 21 9.69 -12.97 -4.35
CA ILE A 21 11.12 -12.89 -4.71
C ILE A 21 11.93 -13.93 -3.94
N ALA A 22 11.60 -14.15 -2.67
CA ALA A 22 12.23 -15.16 -1.82
C ALA A 22 11.82 -16.62 -2.18
N GLY A 23 11.01 -16.82 -3.24
CA GLY A 23 10.62 -18.15 -3.74
C GLY A 23 9.48 -18.80 -2.96
N HIS A 24 8.68 -18.04 -2.24
CA HIS A 24 7.50 -18.55 -1.53
C HIS A 24 6.24 -18.46 -2.39
N ALA A 25 5.34 -19.42 -2.22
CA ALA A 25 4.01 -19.39 -2.80
C ALA A 25 3.08 -18.55 -1.90
N VAL A 26 2.53 -17.46 -2.43
CA VAL A 26 1.73 -16.50 -1.69
C VAL A 26 0.27 -16.56 -2.14
N LEU A 27 -0.64 -16.63 -1.15
CA LEU A 27 -2.08 -16.44 -1.29
C LEU A 27 -2.46 -15.14 -0.57
N LEU A 28 -3.02 -14.20 -1.28
CA LEU A 28 -3.61 -12.97 -0.73
C LEU A 28 -5.12 -13.14 -0.64
N VAL A 29 -5.71 -12.72 0.48
CA VAL A 29 -7.17 -12.74 0.68
C VAL A 29 -7.63 -11.33 1.05
N GLU A 30 -8.72 -10.85 0.45
CA GLU A 30 -9.29 -9.53 0.70
C GLU A 30 -10.81 -9.62 0.84
N GLU A 31 -11.33 -9.08 1.93
CA GLU A 31 -12.76 -9.03 2.24
C GLU A 31 -13.56 -8.25 1.17
N ALA A 32 -12.99 -7.18 0.64
CA ALA A 32 -13.63 -6.41 -0.42
C ALA A 32 -13.71 -7.23 -1.73
N PRO A 33 -14.79 -7.10 -2.52
CA PRO A 33 -14.97 -7.87 -3.76
C PRO A 33 -13.98 -7.49 -4.88
N ARG A 34 -13.19 -6.44 -4.66
CA ARG A 34 -12.15 -5.94 -5.58
C ARG A 34 -11.22 -5.00 -4.85
N LEU A 35 -10.12 -4.62 -5.48
CA LEU A 35 -9.25 -3.57 -4.97
C LEU A 35 -10.06 -2.31 -4.65
N ARG A 36 -9.88 -1.79 -3.44
CA ARG A 36 -10.58 -0.59 -2.99
C ARG A 36 -10.11 0.60 -3.82
N ALA A 37 -11.05 1.31 -4.42
CA ALA A 37 -10.81 2.58 -5.10
C ALA A 37 -11.09 3.75 -4.15
N GLY A 38 -10.39 4.87 -4.35
CA GLY A 38 -10.56 6.08 -3.53
C GLY A 38 -9.83 5.97 -2.19
N GLY A 39 -10.27 6.76 -1.22
CA GLY A 39 -9.63 6.90 0.08
C GLY A 39 -8.92 8.25 0.23
N TYR A 40 -8.21 8.42 1.33
CA TYR A 40 -7.49 9.66 1.61
C TYR A 40 -6.12 9.70 0.88
N ILE A 41 -5.65 10.90 0.68
CA ILE A 41 -4.29 11.16 0.19
C ILE A 41 -3.33 10.95 1.34
N ILE A 42 -2.23 10.29 1.07
CA ILE A 42 -1.12 10.12 1.99
C ILE A 42 0.10 10.88 1.49
N ASP A 43 0.85 11.42 2.40
CA ASP A 43 2.18 11.94 2.14
C ASP A 43 3.18 10.79 2.22
N PHE A 44 3.68 10.38 1.06
CA PHE A 44 4.50 9.19 0.88
C PHE A 44 5.97 9.58 0.81
N TRP A 45 6.72 9.23 1.86
CA TRP A 45 8.12 9.57 2.06
C TRP A 45 8.79 8.64 3.07
N GLY A 46 10.09 8.87 3.37
CA GLY A 46 10.85 8.09 4.32
C GLY A 46 11.00 6.63 3.89
N ILE A 47 10.97 5.71 4.85
CA ILE A 47 11.23 4.29 4.60
C ILE A 47 10.27 3.64 3.61
N GLY A 48 9.01 4.10 3.55
CA GLY A 48 8.04 3.63 2.56
C GLY A 48 8.44 4.00 1.14
N TYR A 49 8.99 5.20 0.97
CA TYR A 49 9.54 5.67 -0.31
C TYR A 49 10.74 4.83 -0.73
N ASP A 50 11.67 4.58 0.21
CA ASP A 50 12.88 3.79 -0.03
C ASP A 50 12.53 2.36 -0.47
N ILE A 51 11.58 1.72 0.24
CA ILE A 51 11.08 0.39 -0.12
C ILE A 51 10.43 0.39 -1.51
N ALA A 52 9.61 1.39 -1.84
CA ALA A 52 9.00 1.47 -3.16
C ALA A 52 10.02 1.71 -4.27
N GLU A 53 11.11 2.39 -3.98
CA GLU A 53 12.25 2.57 -4.89
C GLU A 53 12.99 1.26 -5.11
N GLU A 54 13.29 0.49 -4.05
CA GLU A 54 13.86 -0.85 -4.13
C GLU A 54 12.98 -1.83 -4.93
N MET A 55 11.66 -1.69 -4.81
CA MET A 55 10.69 -2.44 -5.61
C MET A 55 10.63 -1.99 -7.08
N GLY A 56 11.27 -0.88 -7.44
CA GLY A 56 11.20 -0.27 -8.78
C GLY A 56 9.86 0.43 -9.07
N LEU A 57 9.05 0.71 -8.06
CA LEU A 57 7.67 1.23 -8.21
C LEU A 57 7.56 2.74 -8.00
N ILE A 58 8.61 3.40 -7.50
CA ILE A 58 8.53 4.81 -7.12
C ILE A 58 8.21 5.73 -8.29
N GLY A 59 8.69 5.41 -9.50
CA GLY A 59 8.41 6.19 -10.70
C GLY A 59 6.91 6.26 -11.01
N GLU A 60 6.22 5.12 -10.93
CA GLU A 60 4.77 5.04 -11.14
C GLU A 60 3.99 5.71 -10.00
N ILE A 61 4.37 5.50 -8.75
CA ILE A 61 3.75 6.12 -7.58
C ILE A 61 3.84 7.65 -7.68
N ARG A 62 4.99 8.19 -8.08
CA ARG A 62 5.15 9.64 -8.30
C ARG A 62 4.30 10.16 -9.46
N ARG A 63 4.17 9.38 -10.53
CA ARG A 63 3.33 9.73 -11.68
C ARG A 63 1.84 9.84 -11.31
N LEU A 64 1.38 9.01 -10.40
CA LEU A 64 0.00 9.00 -9.87
C LEU A 64 -0.20 10.05 -8.77
N GLY A 65 0.89 10.57 -8.22
CA GLY A 65 0.86 11.54 -7.13
C GLY A 65 0.54 12.95 -7.55
N TYR A 66 0.30 13.78 -6.55
CA TYR A 66 0.04 15.22 -6.70
C TYR A 66 1.27 16.03 -6.29
N GLN A 67 1.54 17.08 -7.02
CA GLN A 67 2.50 18.09 -6.61
C GLN A 67 1.80 19.11 -5.71
N VAL A 68 1.93 18.93 -4.41
CA VAL A 68 1.53 19.94 -3.42
C VAL A 68 2.45 21.15 -3.54
N ARG A 69 1.90 22.36 -3.54
CA ARG A 69 2.68 23.60 -3.62
C ARG A 69 2.79 24.31 -2.27
N GLU A 70 1.74 24.25 -1.49
CA GLU A 70 1.66 24.96 -0.22
C GLU A 70 0.76 24.19 0.76
N LEU A 71 1.15 24.17 2.01
CA LEU A 71 0.30 23.76 3.13
C LEU A 71 -0.23 25.01 3.81
N ARG A 72 -1.56 25.11 3.97
CA ARG A 72 -2.23 26.28 4.56
C ARG A 72 -2.98 25.88 5.81
N PHE A 73 -2.75 26.59 6.90
CA PHE A 73 -3.60 26.56 8.07
C PHE A 73 -4.70 27.60 7.89
N VAL A 74 -5.93 27.18 7.97
CA VAL A 74 -7.11 28.07 7.79
C VAL A 74 -7.90 28.17 9.09
N GLY A 75 -8.41 29.36 9.37
CA GLY A 75 -9.32 29.59 10.49
C GLY A 75 -10.73 29.08 10.18
N ARG A 76 -11.62 29.15 11.17
CA ARG A 76 -13.05 28.80 11.01
C ARG A 76 -13.77 29.65 9.94
N ASP A 77 -13.26 30.82 9.67
CA ASP A 77 -13.74 31.77 8.65
C ASP A 77 -13.14 31.48 7.24
N GLY A 78 -12.41 30.38 7.08
CA GLY A 78 -11.75 30.00 5.83
C GLY A 78 -10.52 30.83 5.47
N ARG A 79 -10.13 31.84 6.28
CA ARG A 79 -8.99 32.69 6.01
C ARG A 79 -7.67 32.00 6.40
N LYS A 80 -6.64 32.20 5.58
CA LYS A 80 -5.29 31.72 5.87
C LYS A 80 -4.79 32.35 7.18
N ARG A 81 -4.37 31.51 8.12
CA ARG A 81 -3.75 31.90 9.41
C ARG A 81 -2.24 31.65 9.42
N GLY A 82 -1.77 30.80 8.55
CA GLY A 82 -0.36 30.41 8.43
C GLY A 82 -0.19 29.36 7.36
N GLY A 83 1.01 28.83 7.26
CA GLY A 83 1.34 27.77 6.31
C GLY A 83 2.80 27.88 5.89
N PHE A 84 3.23 26.95 5.07
CA PHE A 84 4.57 26.97 4.50
C PHE A 84 4.54 26.42 3.06
N ASP A 85 5.51 26.86 2.27
CA ASP A 85 5.74 26.33 0.94
C ASP A 85 6.31 24.91 1.02
N VAL A 86 5.89 24.02 0.13
CA VAL A 86 6.32 22.63 0.11
C VAL A 86 7.82 22.46 -0.15
N THR A 87 8.49 23.46 -0.67
CA THR A 87 9.94 23.44 -0.87
C THR A 87 10.71 23.25 0.45
N VAL A 88 10.13 23.70 1.57
CA VAL A 88 10.69 23.41 2.92
C VAL A 88 10.71 21.90 3.17
N PHE A 89 9.60 21.22 2.88
CA PHE A 89 9.50 19.77 3.04
C PHE A 89 10.38 19.04 2.01
N GLY A 90 10.43 19.51 0.77
CA GLY A 90 11.32 18.97 -0.26
C GLY A 90 12.78 18.99 0.17
N ARG A 91 13.25 20.11 0.75
CA ARG A 91 14.61 20.20 1.30
C ARG A 91 14.86 19.18 2.43
N MET A 92 13.90 18.98 3.33
CA MET A 92 14.01 18.03 4.44
C MET A 92 14.07 16.58 3.97
N THR A 93 13.36 16.27 2.90
CA THR A 93 13.25 14.91 2.33
C THR A 93 14.16 14.67 1.13
N HIS A 94 14.98 15.67 0.75
CA HIS A 94 15.80 15.63 -0.48
C HIS A 94 14.95 15.33 -1.72
N ASP A 95 13.76 15.94 -1.81
CA ASP A 95 12.74 15.72 -2.84
C ASP A 95 12.23 14.28 -2.95
N ARG A 96 12.48 13.47 -1.93
CA ARG A 96 12.02 12.08 -1.82
C ARG A 96 10.67 12.01 -1.12
N PHE A 97 9.65 12.63 -1.72
CA PHE A 97 8.27 12.56 -1.25
C PHE A 97 7.28 12.74 -2.41
N THR A 98 6.06 12.31 -2.21
CA THR A 98 4.91 12.61 -3.06
C THR A 98 3.63 12.49 -2.26
N SER A 99 2.62 13.30 -2.57
CA SER A 99 1.27 13.11 -2.02
C SER A 99 0.46 12.30 -3.02
N VAL A 100 -0.05 11.15 -2.62
CA VAL A 100 -0.68 10.19 -3.53
C VAL A 100 -1.91 9.54 -2.88
N PRO A 101 -2.97 9.22 -3.63
CA PRO A 101 -4.08 8.43 -3.09
C PRO A 101 -3.58 7.08 -2.56
N ARG A 102 -4.02 6.72 -1.35
CA ARG A 102 -3.65 5.45 -0.72
C ARG A 102 -4.01 4.25 -1.59
N SER A 103 -5.14 4.31 -2.28
CA SER A 103 -5.58 3.28 -3.22
C SER A 103 -4.61 3.08 -4.39
N ASP A 104 -4.00 4.15 -4.88
CA ASP A 104 -3.11 4.08 -6.03
C ASP A 104 -1.76 3.44 -5.66
N VAL A 105 -1.27 3.71 -4.44
CA VAL A 105 -0.10 2.98 -3.90
C VAL A 105 -0.41 1.50 -3.78
N SER A 106 -1.56 1.14 -3.16
CA SER A 106 -2.00 -0.24 -3.01
C SER A 106 -2.11 -0.95 -4.37
N ALA A 107 -2.80 -0.34 -5.33
CA ALA A 107 -2.98 -0.89 -6.67
C ALA A 107 -1.66 -1.04 -7.43
N THR A 108 -0.74 -0.10 -7.28
CA THR A 108 0.58 -0.16 -7.94
C THR A 108 1.39 -1.33 -7.41
N ILE A 109 1.42 -1.54 -6.08
CA ILE A 109 2.13 -2.66 -5.47
C ILE A 109 1.48 -3.99 -5.87
N TYR A 110 0.15 -4.08 -5.83
CA TYR A 110 -0.57 -5.29 -6.21
C TYR A 110 -0.29 -5.69 -7.68
N ARG A 111 -0.34 -4.75 -8.62
CA ARG A 111 -0.05 -5.01 -10.03
C ARG A 111 1.36 -5.58 -10.27
N ALA A 112 2.33 -5.22 -9.44
CA ALA A 112 3.70 -5.73 -9.57
C ALA A 112 3.83 -7.24 -9.27
N ILE A 113 2.84 -7.79 -8.55
CA ILE A 113 2.78 -9.21 -8.18
C ILE A 113 1.58 -9.94 -8.77
N GLU A 114 0.70 -9.24 -9.46
CA GLU A 114 -0.44 -9.82 -10.16
C GLU A 114 0.04 -10.90 -11.15
N GLY A 115 -0.58 -12.07 -11.13
CA GLY A 115 -0.15 -13.24 -11.90
C GLY A 115 1.03 -14.04 -11.30
N LYS A 116 1.70 -13.53 -10.27
CA LYS A 116 2.74 -14.25 -9.52
C LYS A 116 2.22 -14.82 -8.18
N VAL A 117 1.11 -14.32 -7.72
CA VAL A 117 0.42 -14.74 -6.48
C VAL A 117 -1.00 -15.16 -6.81
N VAL A 118 -1.59 -15.96 -5.94
CA VAL A 118 -3.04 -16.21 -5.97
C VAL A 118 -3.71 -15.13 -5.13
N ALA A 119 -4.78 -14.52 -5.65
CA ALA A 119 -5.57 -13.53 -4.91
C ALA A 119 -7.05 -13.94 -4.89
N ILE A 120 -7.65 -13.93 -3.70
CA ILE A 120 -9.07 -14.17 -3.47
C ILE A 120 -9.67 -12.86 -2.96
N PHE A 121 -10.71 -12.38 -3.65
CA PHE A 121 -11.48 -11.20 -3.26
C PHE A 121 -12.87 -11.61 -2.79
N GLY A 122 -13.47 -10.83 -1.91
CA GLY A 122 -14.79 -11.09 -1.35
C GLY A 122 -14.76 -12.15 -0.24
N ASP A 123 -13.60 -12.43 0.34
CA ASP A 123 -13.44 -13.42 1.38
C ASP A 123 -12.43 -12.96 2.45
N SER A 124 -12.44 -13.57 3.60
CA SER A 124 -11.49 -13.33 4.68
C SER A 124 -11.11 -14.61 5.42
N VAL A 125 -10.03 -14.55 6.19
CA VAL A 125 -9.63 -15.67 7.03
C VAL A 125 -10.58 -15.75 8.23
N ALA A 126 -11.35 -16.84 8.31
CA ALA A 126 -12.30 -17.11 9.40
C ALA A 126 -11.64 -17.80 10.59
N GLY A 127 -10.66 -18.66 10.35
CA GLY A 127 -9.99 -19.40 11.42
C GLY A 127 -8.67 -20.03 10.99
N MET A 128 -7.89 -20.40 11.99
CA MET A 128 -6.61 -21.10 11.80
C MET A 128 -6.44 -22.17 12.87
N ASP A 129 -6.12 -23.38 12.44
CA ASP A 129 -5.84 -24.52 13.32
C ASP A 129 -4.43 -25.02 13.07
N GLU A 130 -3.64 -25.15 14.14
CA GLU A 130 -2.29 -25.71 14.06
C GLU A 130 -2.35 -27.21 13.71
N GLN A 131 -1.49 -27.63 12.79
CA GLN A 131 -1.32 -29.00 12.36
C GLN A 131 0.15 -29.40 12.51
N GLU A 132 0.47 -30.71 12.48
CA GLU A 132 1.86 -31.17 12.58
C GLU A 132 2.82 -30.58 11.56
N GLN A 133 2.34 -30.16 10.37
CA GLN A 133 3.16 -29.67 9.28
C GLN A 133 2.72 -28.27 8.79
N GLY A 134 2.14 -27.45 9.68
CA GLY A 134 1.75 -26.08 9.35
C GLY A 134 0.38 -25.69 9.89
N TRP A 135 -0.33 -24.86 9.17
CA TRP A 135 -1.63 -24.32 9.58
C TRP A 135 -2.72 -24.68 8.57
N ARG A 136 -3.85 -25.15 9.07
CA ARG A 136 -5.08 -25.19 8.28
C ARG A 136 -5.77 -23.84 8.39
N VAL A 137 -5.96 -23.17 7.26
CA VAL A 137 -6.66 -21.89 7.19
C VAL A 137 -8.05 -22.13 6.61
N THR A 138 -9.08 -21.61 7.28
CA THR A 138 -10.47 -21.60 6.81
C THR A 138 -10.87 -20.19 6.42
N PHE A 139 -11.72 -20.08 5.43
CA PHE A 139 -12.22 -18.80 4.91
C PHE A 139 -13.70 -18.66 5.17
N ASP A 140 -14.24 -17.42 5.13
CA ASP A 140 -15.64 -17.13 5.48
C ASP A 140 -16.63 -17.61 4.42
N GLN A 141 -16.24 -17.58 3.14
CA GLN A 141 -17.13 -17.85 1.99
C GLN A 141 -16.80 -19.18 1.30
N ALA A 142 -15.72 -19.87 1.66
CA ALA A 142 -15.27 -21.12 1.05
C ALA A 142 -15.72 -22.36 1.83
#